data_d47ad5a2d16af96ef4044673da7be49f
#
_entry.id   d47ad5a2d16af96ef4044673da7be49f
#
_cell.length_a   1.000
_cell.length_b   1.000
_cell.length_c   1.000
_cell.angle_alpha   90.00
_cell.angle_beta   90.00
_cell.angle_gamma   90.00
#
_symmetry.space_group_name_H-M   'P 1'
#
loop_
_entity.id
_entity.type
_entity.pdbx_description
1 polymer ?
#
loop_
_entity_poly.entity_id
_entity_poly.type
_entity_poly.pdbx_seq_one_letter_code
_entity_poly.pdbx_strand_id
1 'polypeptide(L)'
;MATLKDIASKAGVSQSTVSRILNNDQTLNVTDQTRQKVLEVAQELNYRSLSQRYNRGNSQSEEEKNICIGVAQMLQMEELQDDIYYLLMKNMLDSECFEKGWTTVPLYRDETGRFGTGREIELDGIVAIGRFTKEEVKDFHQYTDHIVFIDSSPDEMKYYSILPNYHMAVRNALNYFEEMGYEKIAYVGAVNTYDYKKELTMDARYYYYRNSETMRDTFDEEWVIDSEMNPRSAYA
;
A
#
# COMPACT_ATOMS: atom_id res chain seq x y z
N MET A 1 -22.49 -8.48 18.29
CA MET A 1 -21.16 -8.81 17.72
C MET A 1 -21.40 -9.53 16.41
N ALA A 2 -20.88 -9.01 15.30
CA ALA A 2 -21.13 -9.59 13.98
C ALA A 2 -20.57 -11.00 13.86
N THR A 3 -21.23 -11.86 13.09
CA THR A 3 -20.86 -13.26 12.84
C THR A 3 -20.60 -13.47 11.34
N LEU A 4 -19.94 -14.57 10.98
CA LEU A 4 -19.79 -14.98 9.56
C LEU A 4 -21.16 -15.07 8.85
N LYS A 5 -22.21 -15.42 9.59
CA LYS A 5 -23.57 -15.52 9.08
C LYS A 5 -24.14 -14.14 8.70
N ASP A 6 -23.83 -13.13 9.51
CA ASP A 6 -24.30 -11.77 9.25
C ASP A 6 -23.62 -11.19 7.99
N ILE A 7 -22.31 -11.42 7.84
CA ILE A 7 -21.55 -11.04 6.63
C ILE A 7 -22.10 -11.79 5.41
N ALA A 8 -22.27 -13.10 5.51
CA ALA A 8 -22.79 -13.94 4.45
C ALA A 8 -24.16 -13.46 3.94
N SER A 9 -25.06 -13.17 4.89
CA SER A 9 -26.40 -12.65 4.59
C SER A 9 -26.34 -11.31 3.87
N LYS A 10 -25.50 -10.38 4.34
CA LYS A 10 -25.40 -9.01 3.79
C LYS A 10 -24.65 -8.96 2.47
N ALA A 11 -23.60 -9.78 2.30
CA ALA A 11 -22.85 -9.89 1.06
C ALA A 11 -23.53 -10.75 -0.01
N GLY A 12 -24.51 -11.58 0.37
CA GLY A 12 -25.23 -12.48 -0.54
C GLY A 12 -24.42 -13.72 -0.96
N VAL A 13 -23.56 -14.23 -0.08
CA VAL A 13 -22.70 -15.40 -0.32
C VAL A 13 -22.83 -16.42 0.82
N SER A 14 -22.24 -17.62 0.66
CA SER A 14 -22.24 -18.62 1.72
C SER A 14 -21.27 -18.26 2.86
N GLN A 15 -21.50 -18.77 4.07
CA GLN A 15 -20.58 -18.60 5.19
C GLN A 15 -19.19 -19.18 4.91
N SER A 16 -19.13 -20.30 4.18
CA SER A 16 -17.86 -20.91 3.76
C SER A 16 -17.10 -20.01 2.78
N THR A 17 -17.80 -19.33 1.86
CA THR A 17 -17.21 -18.34 0.96
C THR A 17 -16.65 -17.14 1.74
N VAL A 18 -17.41 -16.60 2.70
CA VAL A 18 -16.94 -15.53 3.59
C VAL A 18 -15.69 -15.97 4.36
N SER A 19 -15.73 -17.15 4.98
CA SER A 19 -14.59 -17.66 5.75
C SER A 19 -13.32 -17.78 4.89
N ARG A 20 -13.44 -18.33 3.67
CA ARG A 20 -12.30 -18.51 2.77
C ARG A 20 -11.77 -17.17 2.25
N ILE A 21 -12.64 -16.21 1.98
CA ILE A 21 -12.23 -14.85 1.56
C ILE A 21 -11.48 -14.16 2.71
N LEU A 22 -12.03 -14.20 3.93
CA LEU A 22 -11.41 -13.57 5.10
C LEU A 22 -10.08 -14.23 5.53
N ASN A 23 -9.88 -15.50 5.18
CA ASN A 23 -8.63 -16.25 5.36
C ASN A 23 -7.70 -16.18 4.14
N ASN A 24 -7.98 -15.27 3.19
CA ASN A 24 -7.18 -15.03 1.98
C ASN A 24 -6.89 -16.32 1.17
N ASP A 25 -7.84 -17.25 1.12
CA ASP A 25 -7.70 -18.48 0.35
C ASP A 25 -7.70 -18.18 -1.16
N GLN A 26 -6.52 -18.33 -1.76
CA GLN A 26 -6.30 -18.09 -3.18
C GLN A 26 -6.87 -19.18 -4.09
N THR A 27 -7.22 -20.35 -3.54
CA THR A 27 -7.82 -21.44 -4.30
C THR A 27 -9.32 -21.24 -4.52
N LEU A 28 -9.92 -20.24 -3.87
CA LEU A 28 -11.34 -19.92 -4.00
C LEU A 28 -11.60 -19.14 -5.30
N ASN A 29 -12.33 -19.79 -6.20
CA ASN A 29 -12.73 -19.18 -7.46
C ASN A 29 -14.00 -18.33 -7.27
N VAL A 30 -13.81 -17.03 -7.02
CA VAL A 30 -14.86 -16.00 -6.92
C VAL A 30 -14.41 -14.77 -7.69
N THR A 31 -15.37 -13.95 -8.15
CA THR A 31 -15.03 -12.68 -8.80
C THR A 31 -14.42 -11.70 -7.81
N ASP A 32 -13.54 -10.82 -8.29
CA ASP A 32 -12.95 -9.76 -7.47
C ASP A 32 -14.01 -8.88 -6.82
N GLN A 33 -15.09 -8.59 -7.55
CA GLN A 33 -16.25 -7.85 -7.04
C GLN A 33 -16.91 -8.56 -5.84
N THR A 34 -17.03 -9.88 -5.88
CA THR A 34 -17.57 -10.66 -4.76
C THR A 34 -16.61 -10.64 -3.55
N ARG A 35 -15.29 -10.74 -3.81
CA ARG A 35 -14.27 -10.68 -2.77
C ARG A 35 -14.29 -9.32 -2.08
N GLN A 36 -14.30 -8.25 -2.85
CA GLN A 36 -14.33 -6.88 -2.35
C GLN A 36 -15.60 -6.62 -1.51
N LYS A 37 -16.77 -7.01 -2.02
CA LYS A 37 -18.03 -6.84 -1.30
C LYS A 37 -18.04 -7.54 0.08
N VAL A 38 -17.46 -8.72 0.17
CA VAL A 38 -17.36 -9.45 1.46
C VAL A 38 -16.45 -8.71 2.43
N LEU A 39 -15.32 -8.17 1.97
CA LEU A 39 -14.37 -7.40 2.80
C LEU A 39 -15.01 -6.10 3.30
N GLU A 40 -15.70 -5.36 2.43
CA GLU A 40 -16.44 -4.14 2.80
C GLU A 40 -17.49 -4.41 3.86
N VAL A 41 -18.31 -5.45 3.69
CA VAL A 41 -19.34 -5.84 4.66
C VAL A 41 -18.73 -6.28 5.98
N ALA A 42 -17.61 -7.00 5.96
CA ALA A 42 -16.89 -7.40 7.17
C ALA A 42 -16.39 -6.19 7.95
N GLN A 43 -15.85 -5.20 7.26
CA GLN A 43 -15.38 -3.94 7.83
C GLN A 43 -16.52 -3.11 8.39
N GLU A 44 -17.60 -2.94 7.64
CA GLU A 44 -18.80 -2.19 8.07
C GLU A 44 -19.44 -2.79 9.35
N LEU A 45 -19.43 -4.12 9.44
CA LEU A 45 -19.97 -4.83 10.61
C LEU A 45 -18.94 -4.96 11.76
N ASN A 46 -17.75 -4.38 11.64
CA ASN A 46 -16.66 -4.54 12.61
C ASN A 46 -16.45 -6.03 12.99
N TYR A 47 -16.49 -6.91 11.99
CA TYR A 47 -16.36 -8.34 12.22
C TYR A 47 -14.92 -8.69 12.65
N ARG A 48 -14.80 -9.50 13.71
CA ARG A 48 -13.54 -10.08 14.18
C ARG A 48 -13.60 -11.59 14.03
N SER A 49 -12.60 -12.18 13.37
CA SER A 49 -12.53 -13.63 13.15
C SER A 49 -12.39 -14.42 14.47
N LEU A 50 -12.66 -15.74 14.43
CA LEU A 50 -12.53 -16.59 15.61
C LEU A 50 -11.10 -16.69 16.12
N SER A 51 -10.10 -16.61 15.25
CA SER A 51 -8.67 -16.54 15.62
C SER A 51 -8.36 -15.25 16.41
N GLN A 52 -8.99 -14.15 16.07
CA GLN A 52 -8.91 -12.88 16.84
C GLN A 52 -9.53 -12.99 18.25
N ARG A 53 -10.47 -13.92 18.42
CA ARG A 53 -11.15 -14.14 19.73
C ARG A 53 -10.38 -15.14 20.60
N TYR A 54 -9.72 -16.14 19.99
CA TYR A 54 -9.02 -17.21 20.70
C TYR A 54 -7.68 -16.76 21.29
N ASN A 55 -6.96 -15.85 20.62
CA ASN A 55 -5.68 -15.33 21.14
C ASN A 55 -5.82 -14.47 22.41
N ARG A 56 -7.02 -14.03 22.76
CA ARG A 56 -7.28 -13.31 24.02
C ARG A 56 -7.50 -14.25 25.23
N GLY A 57 -7.67 -15.54 25.02
CA GLY A 57 -7.99 -16.52 26.06
C GLY A 57 -6.83 -17.37 26.58
N ASN A 58 -5.67 -17.39 25.94
CA ASN A 58 -4.64 -18.39 26.22
C ASN A 58 -3.22 -17.84 26.48
N SER A 59 -3.05 -16.58 26.79
CA SER A 59 -1.77 -15.99 27.18
C SER A 59 -1.70 -15.77 28.69
N GLN A 60 -1.46 -16.84 29.45
CA GLN A 60 -0.82 -16.78 30.76
C GLN A 60 0.59 -17.32 30.59
N SER A 61 1.53 -16.46 30.14
CA SER A 61 2.96 -16.47 30.51
C SER A 61 3.70 -15.46 29.62
N GLU A 62 4.37 -14.52 30.28
CA GLU A 62 5.10 -13.37 29.73
C GLU A 62 4.18 -12.26 29.19
N GLU A 63 4.31 -11.04 29.68
CA GLU A 63 3.66 -9.85 29.18
C GLU A 63 4.08 -9.63 27.72
N GLU A 64 3.39 -10.25 26.75
CA GLU A 64 3.50 -9.86 25.36
C GLU A 64 2.98 -8.43 25.27
N LYS A 65 3.90 -7.48 25.24
CA LYS A 65 3.62 -6.07 25.05
C LYS A 65 2.78 -5.94 23.79
N ASN A 66 1.54 -5.50 23.91
CA ASN A 66 0.65 -5.30 22.78
C ASN A 66 1.20 -4.14 21.93
N ILE A 67 1.99 -4.48 20.90
CA ILE A 67 2.65 -3.49 20.05
C ILE A 67 1.59 -2.73 19.25
N CYS A 68 1.67 -1.41 19.30
CA CYS A 68 0.76 -0.49 18.62
C CYS A 68 1.50 0.26 17.51
N ILE A 69 1.15 -0.01 16.26
CA ILE A 69 1.79 0.54 15.08
C ILE A 69 0.89 1.61 14.44
N GLY A 70 1.41 2.83 14.36
CA GLY A 70 0.80 3.89 13.57
C GLY A 70 0.98 3.64 12.07
N VAL A 71 -0.06 3.84 11.28
CA VAL A 71 0.00 3.71 9.82
C VAL A 71 -0.37 5.04 9.18
N ALA A 72 0.62 5.70 8.57
CA ALA A 72 0.43 6.92 7.80
C ALA A 72 0.44 6.59 6.31
N GLN A 73 -0.50 7.15 5.56
CA GLN A 73 -0.57 7.01 4.11
C GLN A 73 -0.45 8.37 3.42
N MET A 74 0.31 8.40 2.31
CA MET A 74 0.43 9.59 1.47
C MET A 74 -0.92 9.98 0.87
N LEU A 75 -1.65 9.00 0.35
CA LEU A 75 -2.95 9.18 -0.29
C LEU A 75 -4.08 9.19 0.74
N GLN A 76 -5.09 9.99 0.51
CA GLN A 76 -6.32 10.00 1.28
C GLN A 76 -7.25 8.85 0.83
N MET A 77 -8.30 8.58 1.61
CA MET A 77 -9.21 7.44 1.36
C MET A 77 -9.84 7.50 -0.04
N GLU A 78 -10.17 8.69 -0.53
CA GLU A 78 -10.76 8.91 -1.85
C GLU A 78 -9.76 8.58 -2.97
N GLU A 79 -8.49 8.95 -2.80
CA GLU A 79 -7.41 8.71 -3.77
C GLU A 79 -6.98 7.24 -3.80
N LEU A 80 -7.06 6.53 -2.67
CA LEU A 80 -6.72 5.11 -2.57
C LEU A 80 -7.63 4.21 -3.42
N GLN A 81 -8.85 4.65 -3.74
CA GLN A 81 -9.76 3.87 -4.60
C GLN A 81 -9.27 3.80 -6.05
N ASP A 82 -8.52 4.81 -6.48
CA ASP A 82 -7.96 4.89 -7.83
C ASP A 82 -6.52 4.32 -7.90
N ASP A 83 -5.86 4.10 -6.76
CA ASP A 83 -4.51 3.55 -6.68
C ASP A 83 -4.45 2.23 -5.90
N ILE A 84 -4.61 1.13 -6.62
CA ILE A 84 -4.58 -0.24 -6.08
C ILE A 84 -3.23 -0.56 -5.41
N TYR A 85 -2.11 0.02 -5.86
CA TYR A 85 -0.78 -0.28 -5.35
C TYR A 85 -0.65 0.10 -3.85
N TYR A 86 -1.04 1.32 -3.49
CA TYR A 86 -0.99 1.77 -2.10
C TYR A 86 -2.04 1.09 -1.22
N LEU A 87 -3.20 0.78 -1.78
CA LEU A 87 -4.24 0.01 -1.08
C LEU A 87 -3.76 -1.40 -0.72
N LEU A 88 -3.10 -2.09 -1.65
CA LEU A 88 -2.55 -3.43 -1.41
C LEU A 88 -1.45 -3.41 -0.37
N MET A 89 -0.52 -2.45 -0.42
CA MET A 89 0.54 -2.32 0.60
C MET A 89 -0.04 -2.15 2.00
N LYS A 90 -1.04 -1.27 2.15
CA LYS A 90 -1.72 -1.08 3.43
C LYS A 90 -2.37 -2.37 3.93
N ASN A 91 -3.12 -3.04 3.06
CA ASN A 91 -3.82 -4.27 3.44
C ASN A 91 -2.85 -5.39 3.83
N MET A 92 -1.72 -5.52 3.14
CA MET A 92 -0.67 -6.47 3.50
C MET A 92 -0.04 -6.13 4.85
N LEU A 93 0.26 -4.86 5.11
CA LEU A 93 0.77 -4.41 6.40
C LEU A 93 -0.21 -4.72 7.53
N ASP A 94 -1.50 -4.41 7.35
CA ASP A 94 -2.52 -4.68 8.35
C ASP A 94 -2.66 -6.18 8.62
N SER A 95 -2.56 -7.03 7.58
CA SER A 95 -2.59 -8.49 7.71
C SER A 95 -1.39 -9.01 8.50
N GLU A 96 -0.19 -8.57 8.18
CA GLU A 96 1.04 -8.98 8.86
C GLU A 96 1.06 -8.54 10.34
N CYS A 97 0.65 -7.30 10.61
CA CYS A 97 0.51 -6.82 11.98
C CYS A 97 -0.51 -7.67 12.76
N PHE A 98 -1.62 -7.98 12.11
CA PHE A 98 -2.66 -8.81 12.68
C PHE A 98 -2.17 -10.23 13.02
N GLU A 99 -1.44 -10.88 12.11
CA GLU A 99 -0.87 -12.22 12.34
C GLU A 99 0.12 -12.24 13.51
N LYS A 100 0.80 -11.12 13.74
CA LYS A 100 1.73 -10.94 14.88
C LYS A 100 1.03 -10.52 16.17
N GLY A 101 -0.28 -10.34 16.18
CA GLY A 101 -1.04 -9.85 17.33
C GLY A 101 -0.82 -8.36 17.62
N TRP A 102 -0.25 -7.59 16.69
CA TRP A 102 -0.04 -6.15 16.81
C TRP A 102 -1.31 -5.38 16.43
N THR A 103 -1.48 -4.21 17.03
CA THR A 103 -2.60 -3.31 16.72
C THR A 103 -2.13 -2.23 15.73
N THR A 104 -2.87 -2.00 14.65
CA THR A 104 -2.62 -0.87 13.76
C THR A 104 -3.56 0.28 14.07
N VAL A 105 -3.04 1.50 14.03
CA VAL A 105 -3.78 2.75 14.23
C VAL A 105 -3.50 3.69 13.07
N PRO A 106 -4.52 4.07 12.29
CA PRO A 106 -4.30 5.00 11.19
C PRO A 106 -3.98 6.41 11.69
N LEU A 107 -3.03 7.06 11.02
CA LEU A 107 -2.78 8.49 11.14
C LEU A 107 -3.45 9.19 9.95
N TYR A 108 -4.30 10.16 10.23
CA TYR A 108 -5.02 10.93 9.22
C TYR A 108 -4.49 12.35 9.15
N ARG A 109 -4.56 12.96 7.96
CA ARG A 109 -4.38 14.41 7.84
C ARG A 109 -5.62 15.13 8.34
N ASP A 110 -5.42 16.11 9.20
CA ASP A 110 -6.47 17.04 9.60
C ASP A 110 -6.68 18.14 8.52
N GLU A 111 -7.60 19.05 8.77
CA GLU A 111 -7.92 20.19 7.86
C GLU A 111 -6.72 21.13 7.64
N THR A 112 -5.72 21.09 8.52
CA THR A 112 -4.47 21.88 8.39
C THR A 112 -3.37 21.12 7.65
N GLY A 113 -3.62 19.86 7.26
CA GLY A 113 -2.68 18.98 6.58
C GLY A 113 -1.70 18.27 7.52
N ARG A 114 -1.90 18.33 8.84
CA ARG A 114 -1.06 17.66 9.86
C ARG A 114 -1.54 16.26 10.14
N PHE A 115 -0.59 15.36 10.36
CA PHE A 115 -0.90 13.97 10.69
C PHE A 115 -1.18 13.77 12.18
N GLY A 116 -2.27 13.05 12.46
CA GLY A 116 -2.64 12.70 13.81
C GLY A 116 -3.56 11.48 13.89
N THR A 117 -3.69 10.91 15.08
CA THR A 117 -4.56 9.77 15.36
C THR A 117 -5.98 10.18 15.75
N GLY A 118 -6.25 11.48 15.87
CA GLY A 118 -7.52 12.01 16.36
C GLY A 118 -7.84 11.72 17.84
N ARG A 119 -6.93 11.06 18.55
CA ARG A 119 -7.01 10.75 19.98
C ARG A 119 -5.62 10.60 20.58
N GLU A 120 -5.52 10.74 21.89
CA GLU A 120 -4.27 10.49 22.62
C GLU A 120 -4.01 8.98 22.66
N ILE A 121 -2.88 8.54 22.09
CA ILE A 121 -2.45 7.14 22.05
C ILE A 121 -0.92 7.07 21.95
N GLU A 122 -0.34 6.12 22.65
CA GLU A 122 1.09 5.80 22.52
C GLU A 122 1.28 4.82 21.35
N LEU A 123 2.26 5.11 20.49
CA LEU A 123 2.65 4.26 19.37
C LEU A 123 4.06 3.71 19.61
N ASP A 124 4.22 2.41 19.48
CA ASP A 124 5.53 1.76 19.55
C ASP A 124 6.35 2.00 18.28
N GLY A 125 5.70 2.22 17.15
CA GLY A 125 6.32 2.55 15.88
C GLY A 125 5.32 3.12 14.88
N ILE A 126 5.84 3.70 13.79
CA ILE A 126 5.04 4.18 12.67
C ILE A 126 5.57 3.57 11.37
N VAL A 127 4.66 3.08 10.54
CA VAL A 127 4.92 2.75 9.14
C VAL A 127 4.27 3.81 8.27
N ALA A 128 5.11 4.52 7.51
CA ALA A 128 4.71 5.61 6.62
C ALA A 128 4.78 5.14 5.15
N ILE A 129 3.65 5.02 4.48
CA ILE A 129 3.52 4.47 3.13
C ILE A 129 3.37 5.61 2.12
N GLY A 130 4.33 5.74 1.21
CA GLY A 130 4.41 6.79 0.21
C GLY A 130 5.36 7.91 0.59
N ARG A 131 5.18 9.11 0.02
CA ARG A 131 6.09 10.25 0.14
C ARG A 131 5.58 11.26 1.14
N PHE A 132 6.47 11.70 2.02
CA PHE A 132 6.16 12.66 3.08
C PHE A 132 7.18 13.78 3.10
N THR A 133 6.71 15.01 3.29
CA THR A 133 7.56 16.19 3.49
C THR A 133 8.25 16.12 4.86
N LYS A 134 9.30 16.92 5.03
CA LYS A 134 9.99 17.04 6.34
C LYS A 134 9.07 17.56 7.45
N GLU A 135 8.10 18.37 7.08
CA GLU A 135 7.09 18.90 8.00
C GLU A 135 6.13 17.81 8.47
N GLU A 136 5.64 16.98 7.54
CA GLU A 136 4.78 15.84 7.85
C GLU A 136 5.51 14.80 8.72
N VAL A 137 6.80 14.56 8.47
CA VAL A 137 7.62 13.68 9.29
C VAL A 137 7.79 14.19 10.74
N LYS A 138 7.79 15.51 10.96
CA LYS A 138 7.79 16.06 12.32
C LYS A 138 6.52 15.73 13.10
N ASP A 139 5.38 15.56 12.42
CA ASP A 139 4.15 15.14 13.07
C ASP A 139 4.26 13.70 13.58
N PHE A 140 4.96 12.81 12.85
CA PHE A 140 5.22 11.44 13.29
C PHE A 140 6.09 11.37 14.55
N HIS A 141 7.10 12.24 14.63
CA HIS A 141 8.00 12.32 15.79
C HIS A 141 7.31 12.78 17.08
N GLN A 142 6.06 13.29 17.03
CA GLN A 142 5.27 13.57 18.22
C GLN A 142 4.81 12.28 18.92
N TYR A 143 4.80 11.15 18.22
CA TYR A 143 4.35 9.85 18.74
C TYR A 143 5.51 8.93 19.07
N THR A 144 6.52 8.83 18.18
CA THR A 144 7.65 7.93 18.33
C THR A 144 8.80 8.31 17.40
N ASP A 145 10.02 7.92 17.77
CA ASP A 145 11.20 7.99 16.90
C ASP A 145 11.38 6.74 16.02
N HIS A 146 10.60 5.69 16.26
CA HIS A 146 10.65 4.45 15.49
C HIS A 146 9.77 4.55 14.24
N ILE A 147 10.33 5.07 13.15
CA ILE A 147 9.61 5.30 11.90
C ILE A 147 10.28 4.52 10.78
N VAL A 148 9.46 3.75 10.03
CA VAL A 148 9.87 3.04 8.80
C VAL A 148 9.08 3.58 7.64
N PHE A 149 9.76 3.88 6.54
CA PHE A 149 9.13 4.35 5.31
C PHE A 149 9.01 3.21 4.28
N ILE A 150 7.91 3.19 3.54
CA ILE A 150 7.68 2.26 2.43
C ILE A 150 7.43 3.09 1.16
N ASP A 151 8.05 2.69 0.05
CA ASP A 151 7.99 3.29 -1.28
C ASP A 151 8.75 4.62 -1.44
N SER A 152 9.19 5.24 -0.36
CA SER A 152 10.08 6.39 -0.40
C SER A 152 10.92 6.51 0.87
N SER A 153 11.90 7.39 0.86
CA SER A 153 12.62 7.80 2.06
C SER A 153 12.82 9.32 2.04
N PRO A 154 12.40 10.06 3.08
CA PRO A 154 12.68 11.49 3.19
C PRO A 154 14.16 11.77 3.55
N ASP A 155 14.86 10.77 4.11
CA ASP A 155 16.28 10.83 4.44
C ASP A 155 16.81 9.41 4.67
N GLU A 156 17.50 8.85 3.64
CA GLU A 156 18.02 7.48 3.67
C GLU A 156 19.12 7.25 4.71
N MET A 157 19.77 8.32 5.18
CA MET A 157 20.79 8.23 6.22
C MET A 157 20.19 8.20 7.63
N LYS A 158 18.94 8.59 7.77
CA LYS A 158 18.28 8.74 9.07
C LYS A 158 17.21 7.68 9.33
N TYR A 159 16.48 7.26 8.32
CA TYR A 159 15.33 6.39 8.46
C TYR A 159 15.52 5.04 7.78
N TYR A 160 14.97 4.00 8.39
CA TYR A 160 14.78 2.74 7.69
C TYR A 160 13.71 2.90 6.60
N SER A 161 14.00 2.39 5.41
CA SER A 161 13.07 2.45 4.29
C SER A 161 13.12 1.19 3.43
N ILE A 162 11.96 0.83 2.88
CA ILE A 162 11.77 -0.26 1.94
C ILE A 162 11.40 0.37 0.61
N LEU A 163 12.28 0.29 -0.36
CA LEU A 163 12.14 0.94 -1.66
C LEU A 163 12.04 -0.10 -2.78
N PRO A 164 11.17 0.10 -3.79
CA PRO A 164 11.17 -0.70 -5.00
C PRO A 164 12.48 -0.52 -5.79
N ASN A 165 13.03 -1.61 -6.32
CA ASN A 165 14.17 -1.51 -7.23
C ASN A 165 13.67 -1.25 -8.66
N TYR A 166 13.28 -0.02 -8.95
CA TYR A 166 12.80 0.39 -10.28
C TYR A 166 13.83 0.17 -11.38
N HIS A 167 15.13 0.35 -11.09
CA HIS A 167 16.19 0.05 -12.05
C HIS A 167 16.14 -1.41 -12.51
N MET A 168 16.11 -2.34 -11.57
CA MET A 168 16.06 -3.77 -11.90
C MET A 168 14.74 -4.14 -12.59
N ALA A 169 13.60 -3.60 -12.12
CA ALA A 169 12.29 -3.89 -12.69
C ALA A 169 12.19 -3.46 -14.15
N VAL A 170 12.58 -2.21 -14.45
CA VAL A 170 12.54 -1.70 -15.83
C VAL A 170 13.55 -2.44 -16.72
N ARG A 171 14.79 -2.66 -16.24
CA ARG A 171 15.78 -3.42 -16.99
C ARG A 171 15.30 -4.83 -17.34
N ASN A 172 14.70 -5.54 -16.38
CA ASN A 172 14.21 -6.90 -16.63
C ASN A 172 13.06 -6.90 -17.65
N ALA A 173 12.17 -5.91 -17.61
CA ALA A 173 11.09 -5.76 -18.57
C ALA A 173 11.65 -5.50 -20.00
N LEU A 174 12.61 -4.59 -20.12
CA LEU A 174 13.24 -4.28 -21.42
C LEU A 174 14.02 -5.46 -21.97
N ASN A 175 14.82 -6.15 -21.16
CA ASN A 175 15.53 -7.36 -21.57
C ASN A 175 14.55 -8.43 -22.06
N TYR A 176 13.40 -8.62 -21.40
CA TYR A 176 12.40 -9.56 -21.85
C TYR A 176 11.85 -9.20 -23.22
N PHE A 177 11.57 -7.92 -23.48
CA PHE A 177 11.11 -7.49 -24.82
C PHE A 177 12.18 -7.68 -25.88
N GLU A 178 13.45 -7.41 -25.58
CA GLU A 178 14.58 -7.66 -26.47
C GLU A 178 14.75 -9.16 -26.80
N GLU A 179 14.67 -10.04 -25.78
CA GLU A 179 14.70 -11.50 -25.95
C GLU A 179 13.53 -12.01 -26.85
N MET A 180 12.37 -11.34 -26.79
CA MET A 180 11.21 -11.64 -27.62
C MET A 180 11.32 -11.04 -29.04
N GLY A 181 12.39 -10.30 -29.34
CA GLY A 181 12.64 -9.70 -30.65
C GLY A 181 11.88 -8.39 -30.93
N TYR A 182 11.40 -7.72 -29.88
CA TYR A 182 10.77 -6.40 -30.04
C TYR A 182 11.83 -5.31 -30.13
N GLU A 183 11.81 -4.56 -31.21
CA GLU A 183 12.73 -3.42 -31.45
C GLU A 183 12.10 -2.08 -31.02
N LYS A 184 10.78 -2.01 -30.98
CA LYS A 184 10.01 -0.79 -30.70
C LYS A 184 9.22 -1.00 -29.43
N ILE A 185 9.63 -0.34 -28.36
CA ILE A 185 9.06 -0.46 -27.03
C ILE A 185 8.54 0.91 -26.60
N ALA A 186 7.24 1.06 -26.48
CA ALA A 186 6.61 2.29 -26.00
C ALA A 186 6.56 2.34 -24.46
N TYR A 187 6.58 3.54 -23.90
CA TYR A 187 6.34 3.81 -22.49
C TYR A 187 4.96 4.47 -22.32
N VAL A 188 4.15 3.90 -21.42
CA VAL A 188 2.89 4.49 -20.98
C VAL A 188 2.93 4.63 -19.48
N GLY A 189 2.90 5.84 -18.97
CA GLY A 189 2.99 6.12 -17.52
C GLY A 189 3.46 7.53 -17.22
N ALA A 190 3.62 7.84 -15.94
CA ALA A 190 4.07 9.16 -15.53
C ALA A 190 5.52 9.42 -15.95
N VAL A 191 5.73 10.49 -16.70
CA VAL A 191 7.07 11.01 -17.06
C VAL A 191 7.67 11.75 -15.87
N ASN A 192 6.84 12.47 -15.12
CA ASN A 192 7.22 13.23 -13.94
C ASN A 192 6.38 12.82 -12.73
N THR A 193 6.95 13.02 -11.56
CA THR A 193 6.31 12.79 -10.28
C THR A 193 6.74 13.88 -9.28
N TYR A 194 6.12 13.94 -8.12
CA TYR A 194 6.53 14.87 -7.07
C TYR A 194 7.45 14.15 -6.07
N ASP A 195 8.55 14.78 -5.69
CA ASP A 195 9.43 14.30 -4.62
C ASP A 195 8.87 14.63 -3.22
N TYR A 196 9.65 14.30 -2.17
CA TYR A 196 9.30 14.59 -0.77
C TYR A 196 9.26 16.10 -0.44
N LYS A 197 9.77 16.97 -1.32
CA LYS A 197 9.65 18.43 -1.19
C LYS A 197 8.44 18.99 -1.95
N LYS A 198 7.67 18.13 -2.62
CA LYS A 198 6.61 18.48 -3.56
C LYS A 198 7.15 19.24 -4.79
N GLU A 199 8.42 19.01 -5.13
CA GLU A 199 9.03 19.51 -6.35
C GLU A 199 8.85 18.47 -7.47
N LEU A 200 8.56 18.95 -8.67
CA LEU A 200 8.41 18.09 -9.84
C LEU A 200 9.76 17.49 -10.21
N THR A 201 9.81 16.18 -10.31
CA THR A 201 11.02 15.44 -10.69
C THR A 201 10.67 14.35 -11.69
N MET A 202 11.67 13.86 -12.44
CA MET A 202 11.47 12.77 -13.38
C MET A 202 11.10 11.48 -12.62
N ASP A 203 10.08 10.76 -13.09
CA ASP A 203 9.72 9.46 -12.54
C ASP A 203 10.87 8.46 -12.76
N ALA A 204 11.21 7.70 -11.73
CA ALA A 204 12.33 6.76 -11.76
C ALA A 204 12.17 5.68 -12.83
N ARG A 205 10.93 5.21 -13.09
CA ARG A 205 10.65 4.20 -14.12
C ARG A 205 10.91 4.76 -15.51
N TYR A 206 10.45 5.99 -15.77
CA TYR A 206 10.73 6.69 -17.02
C TYR A 206 12.21 6.98 -17.19
N TYR A 207 12.91 7.42 -16.12
CA TYR A 207 14.35 7.64 -16.16
C TYR A 207 15.12 6.40 -16.58
N TYR A 208 14.81 5.23 -15.97
CA TYR A 208 15.49 3.97 -16.30
C TYR A 208 15.10 3.42 -17.67
N TYR A 209 13.86 3.63 -18.13
CA TYR A 209 13.44 3.31 -19.49
C TYR A 209 14.25 4.12 -20.51
N ARG A 210 14.22 5.45 -20.41
CA ARG A 210 14.87 6.37 -21.35
C ARG A 210 16.38 6.17 -21.44
N ASN A 211 17.04 5.90 -20.31
CA ASN A 211 18.49 5.81 -20.21
C ASN A 211 19.02 4.36 -20.22
N SER A 212 18.18 3.38 -20.56
CA SER A 212 18.61 1.98 -20.68
C SER A 212 19.50 1.78 -21.92
N GLU A 213 20.33 0.74 -21.89
CA GLU A 213 21.13 0.35 -23.05
C GLU A 213 20.26 -0.11 -24.21
N THR A 214 19.17 -0.85 -23.93
CA THR A 214 18.19 -1.33 -24.90
C THR A 214 17.53 -0.17 -25.69
N MET A 215 17.27 0.95 -25.05
CA MET A 215 16.61 2.10 -25.67
C MET A 215 17.58 3.11 -26.29
N ARG A 216 18.90 2.95 -26.10
CA ARG A 216 19.92 3.93 -26.52
C ARG A 216 19.81 4.35 -27.99
N ASP A 217 19.57 3.38 -28.88
CA ASP A 217 19.54 3.59 -30.32
C ASP A 217 18.12 3.61 -30.90
N THR A 218 17.12 3.23 -30.12
CA THR A 218 15.73 3.06 -30.58
C THR A 218 14.74 3.98 -29.85
N PHE A 219 15.20 4.78 -28.90
CA PHE A 219 14.35 5.71 -28.15
C PHE A 219 13.78 6.79 -29.08
N ASP A 220 12.46 6.95 -29.05
CA ASP A 220 11.74 8.00 -29.74
C ASP A 220 10.71 8.61 -28.77
N GLU A 221 10.67 9.95 -28.68
CA GLU A 221 9.74 10.66 -27.82
C GLU A 221 8.26 10.46 -28.25
N GLU A 222 8.01 10.13 -29.52
CA GLU A 222 6.66 9.83 -30.02
C GLU A 222 6.07 8.55 -29.37
N TRP A 223 6.92 7.68 -28.79
CA TRP A 223 6.48 6.47 -28.10
C TRP A 223 6.38 6.63 -26.59
N VAL A 224 6.49 7.85 -26.11
CA VAL A 224 6.30 8.18 -24.70
C VAL A 224 4.94 8.80 -24.51
N ILE A 225 4.05 8.06 -23.87
CA ILE A 225 2.69 8.50 -23.55
C ILE A 225 2.68 8.85 -22.06
N ASP A 226 2.74 10.16 -21.78
CA ASP A 226 2.64 10.66 -20.41
C ASP A 226 1.20 10.50 -19.91
N SER A 227 1.04 9.77 -18.82
CA SER A 227 -0.27 9.53 -18.23
C SER A 227 -0.19 9.57 -16.71
N GLU A 228 -1.26 10.02 -16.08
CA GLU A 228 -1.41 9.87 -14.62
C GLU A 228 -1.40 8.38 -14.24
N MET A 229 -1.05 8.09 -12.98
CA MET A 229 -0.94 6.74 -12.46
C MET A 229 -2.31 6.10 -12.17
N ASN A 230 -3.23 6.22 -13.13
CA ASN A 230 -4.56 5.62 -13.06
C ASN A 230 -5.01 5.06 -14.44
N PRO A 231 -5.88 4.04 -14.44
CA PRO A 231 -6.32 3.40 -15.68
C PRO A 231 -7.04 4.34 -16.66
N ARG A 232 -7.77 5.34 -16.15
CA ARG A 232 -8.54 6.26 -16.98
C ARG A 232 -7.63 7.13 -17.85
N SER A 233 -6.57 7.67 -17.26
CA SER A 233 -5.58 8.48 -17.98
C SER A 233 -4.78 7.66 -18.99
N ALA A 234 -4.48 6.40 -18.67
CA ALA A 234 -3.74 5.52 -19.58
C ALA A 234 -4.57 5.05 -20.80
N TYR A 235 -5.91 5.16 -20.73
CA TYR A 235 -6.82 4.80 -21.83
C TYR A 235 -7.23 6.00 -22.70
N ALA A 236 -6.98 7.21 -22.27
CA ALA A 236 -7.36 8.44 -22.98
C ALA A 236 -6.37 8.77 -24.11
#